data_641595bf8fbfc88694c2037c465b1e5f
#
_entry.id   641595bf8fbfc88694c2037c465b1e5f
#
_cell.length_a   1.000
_cell.length_b   1.000
_cell.length_c   1.000
_cell.angle_alpha   90.00
_cell.angle_beta   90.00
_cell.angle_gamma   90.00
#
_symmetry.space_group_name_H-M   'P 1'
#
loop_
_entity.id
_entity.type
_entity.pdbx_description
1 polymer ?
#
loop_
_entity_poly.entity_id
_entity_poly.type
_entity_poly.pdbx_seq_one_letter_code
_entity_poly.pdbx_strand_id
1 'polypeptide(L)'
;MTIRILAAALLIVLASATSRAAEPAPLPPAVGLSESEAKERTALFAELAAAKSDAEAREIEEKLWTFWRSFADDESRRLLEQSREAQLRFDYTEALIYNKAVVEHTPQFAEGWNQLGYVYFLAGQYDASLEAIEHVLELEPMHYAALAGKGIILYYAGKVEEAQAPLKRALAINPWLKERNLIGKDSLPTP
;
A
#
# COMPACT_ATOMS: atom_id res chain seq x y z
N MET A 1 65.32 -1.71 -52.31
CA MET A 1 64.47 -0.74 -51.55
C MET A 1 63.18 -1.45 -51.16
N THR A 2 63.13 -2.05 -49.98
CA THR A 2 62.05 -2.92 -49.50
C THR A 2 61.31 -2.15 -48.46
N ILE A 3 60.04 -1.82 -48.72
CA ILE A 3 59.12 -1.14 -47.80
C ILE A 3 58.50 -2.20 -46.91
N ARG A 4 58.81 -2.15 -45.63
CA ARG A 4 58.13 -2.95 -44.57
C ARG A 4 56.85 -2.25 -44.15
N ILE A 5 55.69 -2.88 -44.40
CA ILE A 5 54.41 -2.42 -43.91
C ILE A 5 54.23 -3.06 -42.51
N LEU A 6 54.21 -2.23 -41.44
CA LEU A 6 53.82 -2.63 -40.10
C LEU A 6 52.29 -2.64 -40.04
N ALA A 7 51.71 -3.81 -39.87
CA ALA A 7 50.32 -3.95 -39.53
C ALA A 7 50.14 -3.77 -38.02
N ALA A 8 49.53 -2.66 -37.58
CA ALA A 8 49.14 -2.45 -36.20
C ALA A 8 47.81 -3.15 -35.99
N ALA A 9 47.80 -4.23 -35.21
CA ALA A 9 46.58 -4.91 -34.76
C ALA A 9 45.92 -4.06 -33.66
N LEU A 10 44.79 -3.45 -33.98
CA LEU A 10 43.95 -2.73 -33.01
C LEU A 10 43.10 -3.76 -32.22
N LEU A 11 43.51 -4.07 -30.98
CA LEU A 11 42.73 -4.87 -30.05
C LEU A 11 41.57 -4.02 -29.54
N ILE A 12 40.38 -4.26 -30.08
CA ILE A 12 39.15 -3.70 -29.54
C ILE A 12 38.76 -4.56 -28.34
N VAL A 13 39.06 -4.06 -27.13
CA VAL A 13 38.51 -4.62 -25.89
C VAL A 13 37.05 -4.22 -25.81
N LEU A 14 36.14 -5.13 -26.18
CA LEU A 14 34.72 -5.00 -25.88
C LEU A 14 34.52 -5.14 -24.36
N ALA A 15 34.50 -4.02 -23.68
CA ALA A 15 34.01 -3.95 -22.32
C ALA A 15 32.50 -4.28 -22.34
N SER A 16 32.15 -5.52 -21.99
CA SER A 16 30.75 -5.90 -21.72
C SER A 16 30.29 -5.13 -20.50
N ALA A 17 29.61 -4.00 -20.74
CA ALA A 17 28.88 -3.32 -19.70
C ALA A 17 27.73 -4.24 -19.29
N THR A 18 27.96 -5.08 -18.27
CA THR A 18 26.86 -5.72 -17.54
C THR A 18 26.03 -4.59 -16.95
N SER A 19 24.89 -4.31 -17.60
CA SER A 19 23.85 -3.45 -17.02
C SER A 19 23.44 -4.08 -15.70
N ARG A 20 24.05 -3.60 -14.62
CA ARG A 20 23.59 -3.90 -13.27
C ARG A 20 22.20 -3.25 -13.19
N ALA A 21 21.14 -4.08 -13.15
CA ALA A 21 19.80 -3.59 -12.89
C ALA A 21 19.91 -2.63 -11.70
N ALA A 22 19.43 -1.40 -11.87
CA ALA A 22 19.45 -0.42 -10.79
C ALA A 22 18.76 -1.05 -9.59
N GLU A 23 19.45 -1.06 -8.46
CA GLU A 23 18.87 -1.52 -7.19
C GLU A 23 17.59 -0.71 -6.96
N PRO A 24 16.45 -1.35 -6.69
CA PRO A 24 15.21 -0.61 -6.50
C PRO A 24 15.41 0.43 -5.40
N ALA A 25 14.88 1.62 -5.60
CA ALA A 25 14.96 2.69 -4.62
C ALA A 25 14.43 2.17 -3.27
N PRO A 26 15.11 2.53 -2.15
CA PRO A 26 14.68 2.06 -0.84
C PRO A 26 13.22 2.48 -0.58
N LEU A 27 12.44 1.56 -0.01
CA LEU A 27 11.05 1.86 0.36
C LEU A 27 11.04 2.98 1.41
N PRO A 28 10.05 3.90 1.36
CA PRO A 28 9.85 4.86 2.43
C PRO A 28 9.68 4.13 3.76
N PRO A 29 10.32 4.57 4.85
CA PRO A 29 10.23 3.90 6.13
C PRO A 29 8.81 3.95 6.69
N ALA A 30 8.36 2.86 7.29
CA ALA A 30 7.20 2.86 8.17
C ALA A 30 7.62 3.23 9.59
N VAL A 31 6.70 3.78 10.36
CA VAL A 31 6.99 4.28 11.71
C VAL A 31 6.97 3.12 12.73
N GLY A 32 7.91 3.12 13.65
CA GLY A 32 7.90 2.24 14.82
C GLY A 32 8.35 0.80 14.59
N LEU A 33 8.83 0.43 13.39
CA LEU A 33 9.31 -0.92 13.11
C LEU A 33 10.70 -1.16 13.69
N SER A 34 10.91 -2.35 14.25
CA SER A 34 12.24 -2.89 14.51
C SER A 34 12.98 -3.20 13.20
N GLU A 35 14.29 -3.41 13.26
CA GLU A 35 15.10 -3.77 12.08
C GLU A 35 14.62 -5.05 11.39
N SER A 36 14.20 -6.08 12.17
CA SER A 36 13.68 -7.33 11.64
C SER A 36 12.34 -7.13 10.92
N GLU A 37 11.43 -6.35 11.48
CA GLU A 37 10.14 -6.02 10.89
C GLU A 37 10.29 -5.16 9.63
N ALA A 38 11.20 -4.20 9.62
CA ALA A 38 11.52 -3.40 8.44
C ALA A 38 12.08 -4.28 7.29
N LYS A 39 12.89 -5.28 7.63
CA LYS A 39 13.42 -6.25 6.66
C LYS A 39 12.31 -7.15 6.10
N GLU A 40 11.44 -7.68 6.97
CA GLU A 40 10.29 -8.50 6.57
C GLU A 40 9.35 -7.71 5.65
N ARG A 41 8.98 -6.51 6.06
CA ARG A 41 8.17 -5.58 5.24
C ARG A 41 8.78 -5.37 3.85
N THR A 42 10.09 -5.10 3.78
CA THR A 42 10.79 -4.88 2.51
C THR A 42 10.75 -6.11 1.63
N ALA A 43 10.93 -7.30 2.21
CA ALA A 43 10.85 -8.57 1.48
C ALA A 43 9.43 -8.81 0.92
N LEU A 44 8.38 -8.58 1.71
CA LEU A 44 6.99 -8.74 1.28
C LEU A 44 6.62 -7.82 0.11
N PHE A 45 7.04 -6.55 0.14
CA PHE A 45 6.81 -5.64 -0.99
C PHE A 45 7.63 -6.02 -2.22
N ALA A 46 8.85 -6.55 -2.05
CA ALA A 46 9.65 -7.05 -3.16
C ALA A 46 9.00 -8.31 -3.79
N GLU A 47 8.47 -9.23 -2.97
CA GLU A 47 7.69 -10.38 -3.44
C GLU A 47 6.46 -9.91 -4.22
N LEU A 48 5.69 -8.95 -3.69
CA LEU A 48 4.50 -8.42 -4.35
C LEU A 48 4.83 -7.79 -5.72
N ALA A 49 5.91 -7.02 -5.79
CA ALA A 49 6.36 -6.42 -7.04
C ALA A 49 6.84 -7.45 -8.07
N ALA A 50 7.32 -8.63 -7.62
CA ALA A 50 7.79 -9.72 -8.46
C ALA A 50 6.69 -10.73 -8.84
N ALA A 51 5.48 -10.61 -8.29
CA ALA A 51 4.36 -11.51 -8.55
C ALA A 51 4.03 -11.57 -10.06
N LYS A 52 3.79 -12.77 -10.58
CA LYS A 52 3.55 -13.02 -12.01
C LYS A 52 2.10 -13.33 -12.33
N SER A 53 1.27 -13.46 -11.32
CA SER A 53 -0.15 -13.76 -11.46
C SER A 53 -0.97 -13.14 -10.32
N ASP A 54 -2.26 -12.93 -10.58
CA ASP A 54 -3.23 -12.48 -9.58
C ASP A 54 -3.32 -13.45 -8.38
N ALA A 55 -3.16 -14.76 -8.60
CA ALA A 55 -3.14 -15.75 -7.52
C ALA A 55 -1.92 -15.60 -6.62
N GLU A 56 -0.73 -15.46 -7.20
CA GLU A 56 0.52 -15.23 -6.47
C GLU A 56 0.48 -13.91 -5.68
N ALA A 57 -0.02 -12.83 -6.31
CA ALA A 57 -0.17 -11.54 -5.65
C ALA A 57 -1.10 -11.63 -4.43
N ARG A 58 -2.22 -12.35 -4.52
CA ARG A 58 -3.13 -12.54 -3.37
C ARG A 58 -2.50 -13.27 -2.20
N GLU A 59 -1.66 -14.28 -2.46
CA GLU A 59 -0.93 -14.98 -1.39
C GLU A 59 0.01 -14.01 -0.65
N ILE A 60 0.65 -13.11 -1.39
CA ILE A 60 1.54 -12.11 -0.80
C ILE A 60 0.75 -11.01 -0.10
N GLU A 61 -0.39 -10.59 -0.65
CA GLU A 61 -1.34 -9.68 0.01
C GLU A 61 -1.76 -10.21 1.38
N GLU A 62 -2.10 -11.50 1.50
CA GLU A 62 -2.47 -12.10 2.79
C GLU A 62 -1.31 -12.08 3.80
N LYS A 63 -0.07 -12.25 3.35
CA LYS A 63 1.12 -12.09 4.21
C LYS A 63 1.26 -10.63 4.68
N LEU A 64 1.09 -9.66 3.77
CA LEU A 64 1.13 -8.22 4.11
C LEU A 64 0.01 -7.85 5.10
N TRP A 65 -1.21 -8.34 4.89
CA TRP A 65 -2.30 -8.15 5.85
C TRP A 65 -2.00 -8.78 7.20
N THR A 66 -1.39 -9.96 7.22
CA THR A 66 -0.96 -10.62 8.46
C THR A 66 0.11 -9.81 9.16
N PHE A 67 1.10 -9.30 8.41
CA PHE A 67 2.15 -8.42 8.92
C PHE A 67 1.53 -7.15 9.57
N TRP A 68 0.69 -6.42 8.87
CA TRP A 68 0.07 -5.21 9.43
C TRP A 68 -0.79 -5.49 10.66
N ARG A 69 -1.56 -6.58 10.67
CA ARG A 69 -2.40 -6.97 11.81
C ARG A 69 -1.60 -7.49 13.02
N SER A 70 -0.36 -7.91 12.82
CA SER A 70 0.49 -8.42 13.91
C SER A 70 0.82 -7.38 14.98
N PHE A 71 0.70 -6.09 14.65
CA PHE A 71 0.96 -4.98 15.57
C PHE A 71 -0.20 -4.70 16.54
N ALA A 72 -1.36 -5.34 16.38
CA ALA A 72 -2.45 -5.27 17.34
C ALA A 72 -2.07 -6.01 18.63
N ASP A 73 -2.21 -5.37 19.78
CA ASP A 73 -2.21 -6.04 21.07
C ASP A 73 -3.55 -6.73 21.37
N ASP A 74 -3.67 -7.42 22.50
CA ASP A 74 -4.87 -8.17 22.86
C ASP A 74 -6.10 -7.27 23.00
N GLU A 75 -5.95 -6.07 23.55
CA GLU A 75 -7.04 -5.11 23.70
C GLU A 75 -7.50 -4.56 22.34
N SER A 76 -6.56 -4.16 21.48
CA SER A 76 -6.87 -3.72 20.13
C SER A 76 -7.58 -4.81 19.32
N ARG A 77 -7.13 -6.07 19.44
CA ARG A 77 -7.81 -7.20 18.77
C ARG A 77 -9.25 -7.39 19.27
N ARG A 78 -9.47 -7.29 20.58
CA ARG A 78 -10.82 -7.41 21.20
C ARG A 78 -11.73 -6.28 20.70
N LEU A 79 -11.26 -5.04 20.69
CA LEU A 79 -12.01 -3.88 20.23
C LEU A 79 -12.35 -3.96 18.74
N LEU A 80 -11.40 -4.40 17.90
CA LEU A 80 -11.65 -4.61 16.47
C LEU A 80 -12.69 -5.70 16.21
N GLU A 81 -12.70 -6.78 17.00
CA GLU A 81 -13.73 -7.81 16.89
C GLU A 81 -15.12 -7.26 17.26
N GLN A 82 -15.24 -6.48 18.35
CA GLN A 82 -16.49 -5.80 18.70
C GLN A 82 -16.96 -4.84 17.61
N SER A 83 -16.01 -4.08 17.01
CA SER A 83 -16.33 -3.23 15.87
C SER A 83 -16.86 -4.04 14.68
N ARG A 84 -16.22 -5.18 14.36
CA ARG A 84 -16.65 -6.06 13.28
C ARG A 84 -18.07 -6.60 13.54
N GLU A 85 -18.38 -7.01 14.75
CA GLU A 85 -19.73 -7.46 15.12
C GLU A 85 -20.77 -6.34 14.96
N ALA A 86 -20.44 -5.10 15.35
CA ALA A 86 -21.31 -3.94 15.14
C ALA A 86 -21.53 -3.65 13.65
N GLN A 87 -20.46 -3.74 12.83
CA GLN A 87 -20.55 -3.59 11.38
C GLN A 87 -21.47 -4.64 10.73
N LEU A 88 -21.41 -5.90 11.19
CA LEU A 88 -22.31 -6.96 10.70
C LEU A 88 -23.80 -6.68 10.97
N ARG A 89 -24.10 -5.88 12.00
CA ARG A 89 -25.44 -5.40 12.32
C ARG A 89 -25.76 -4.05 11.68
N PHE A 90 -24.85 -3.50 10.86
CA PHE A 90 -24.93 -2.16 10.27
C PHE A 90 -24.98 -1.03 11.32
N ASP A 91 -24.54 -1.31 12.56
CA ASP A 91 -24.41 -0.30 13.61
C ASP A 91 -23.04 0.39 13.52
N TYR A 92 -22.95 1.32 12.57
CA TYR A 92 -21.72 2.07 12.36
C TYR A 92 -21.41 3.03 13.50
N THR A 93 -22.43 3.45 14.27
CA THR A 93 -22.22 4.29 15.44
C THR A 93 -21.48 3.53 16.53
N GLU A 94 -21.92 2.31 16.85
CA GLU A 94 -21.24 1.44 17.80
C GLU A 94 -19.84 1.03 17.27
N ALA A 95 -19.73 0.67 15.99
CA ALA A 95 -18.43 0.35 15.37
C ALA A 95 -17.41 1.49 15.48
N LEU A 96 -17.84 2.75 15.29
CA LEU A 96 -16.97 3.92 15.47
C LEU A 96 -16.48 4.09 16.90
N ILE A 97 -17.29 3.76 17.91
CA ILE A 97 -16.87 3.81 19.33
C ILE A 97 -15.68 2.86 19.55
N TYR A 98 -15.78 1.61 19.09
CA TYR A 98 -14.71 0.63 19.24
C TYR A 98 -13.46 0.99 18.43
N ASN A 99 -13.60 1.44 17.18
CA ASN A 99 -12.43 1.81 16.38
C ASN A 99 -11.71 3.06 16.91
N LYS A 100 -12.43 4.05 17.45
CA LYS A 100 -11.82 5.18 18.14
C LYS A 100 -11.03 4.73 19.36
N ALA A 101 -11.59 3.82 20.15
CA ALA A 101 -10.89 3.25 21.30
C ALA A 101 -9.60 2.51 20.88
N VAL A 102 -9.58 1.83 19.72
CA VAL A 102 -8.35 1.21 19.17
C VAL A 102 -7.26 2.25 18.92
N VAL A 103 -7.56 3.33 18.20
CA VAL A 103 -6.55 4.33 17.83
C VAL A 103 -6.13 5.21 19.01
N GLU A 104 -6.98 5.38 20.01
CA GLU A 104 -6.65 6.02 21.29
C GLU A 104 -5.71 5.13 22.12
N HIS A 105 -5.95 3.82 22.15
CA HIS A 105 -5.15 2.85 22.90
C HIS A 105 -3.80 2.58 22.22
N THR A 106 -3.79 2.39 20.89
CA THR A 106 -2.60 2.07 20.12
C THR A 106 -2.46 3.00 18.90
N PRO A 107 -2.06 4.27 19.11
CA PRO A 107 -2.00 5.28 18.05
C PRO A 107 -0.98 4.98 16.93
N GLN A 108 -0.01 4.09 17.19
CA GLN A 108 0.99 3.66 16.19
C GLN A 108 0.53 2.46 15.35
N PHE A 109 -0.66 1.95 15.58
CA PHE A 109 -1.20 0.82 14.85
C PHE A 109 -1.91 1.27 13.57
N ALA A 110 -1.20 1.26 12.44
CA ALA A 110 -1.70 1.74 11.15
C ALA A 110 -3.02 1.07 10.73
N GLU A 111 -3.16 -0.25 10.93
CA GLU A 111 -4.39 -0.98 10.58
C GLU A 111 -5.58 -0.56 11.46
N GLY A 112 -5.35 -0.13 12.70
CA GLY A 112 -6.39 0.45 13.56
C GLY A 112 -6.99 1.72 12.93
N TRP A 113 -6.15 2.61 12.42
CA TRP A 113 -6.59 3.79 11.68
C TRP A 113 -7.28 3.43 10.37
N ASN A 114 -6.78 2.41 9.66
CA ASN A 114 -7.40 1.91 8.43
C ASN A 114 -8.82 1.41 8.68
N GLN A 115 -9.03 0.65 9.76
CA GLN A 115 -10.37 0.19 10.16
C GLN A 115 -11.28 1.35 10.57
N LEU A 116 -10.77 2.34 11.29
CA LEU A 116 -11.52 3.56 11.62
C LEU A 116 -11.96 4.30 10.35
N GLY A 117 -11.04 4.50 9.40
CA GLY A 117 -11.32 5.12 8.11
C GLY A 117 -12.38 4.37 7.33
N TYR A 118 -12.30 3.05 7.30
CA TYR A 118 -13.30 2.21 6.64
C TYR A 118 -14.70 2.36 7.26
N VAL A 119 -14.83 2.37 8.58
CA VAL A 119 -16.13 2.53 9.24
C VAL A 119 -16.69 3.95 9.05
N TYR A 120 -15.85 4.99 9.04
CA TYR A 120 -16.27 6.34 8.66
C TYR A 120 -16.82 6.38 7.22
N PHE A 121 -16.15 5.70 6.28
CA PHE A 121 -16.64 5.59 4.90
C PHE A 121 -18.01 4.92 4.84
N LEU A 122 -18.22 3.79 5.53
CA LEU A 122 -19.51 3.10 5.60
C LEU A 122 -20.61 3.98 6.23
N ALA A 123 -20.24 4.85 7.16
CA ALA A 123 -21.16 5.83 7.78
C ALA A 123 -21.39 7.08 6.92
N GLY A 124 -20.80 7.19 5.72
CA GLY A 124 -20.88 8.35 4.83
C GLY A 124 -20.11 9.58 5.32
N GLN A 125 -19.23 9.44 6.31
CA GLN A 125 -18.43 10.50 6.90
C GLN A 125 -17.08 10.61 6.16
N TYR A 126 -17.11 11.05 4.91
CA TYR A 126 -15.97 10.99 4.00
C TYR A 126 -14.77 11.82 4.46
N ASP A 127 -14.99 13.02 5.01
CA ASP A 127 -13.87 13.86 5.49
C ASP A 127 -13.15 13.20 6.67
N ALA A 128 -13.88 12.67 7.67
CA ALA A 128 -13.29 11.93 8.78
C ALA A 128 -12.60 10.63 8.33
N SER A 129 -13.15 9.97 7.30
CA SER A 129 -12.53 8.81 6.67
C SER A 129 -11.18 9.18 6.04
N LEU A 130 -11.11 10.29 5.32
CA LEU A 130 -9.86 10.78 4.72
C LEU A 130 -8.82 11.13 5.78
N GLU A 131 -9.21 11.79 6.87
CA GLU A 131 -8.31 12.10 8.00
C GLU A 131 -7.72 10.82 8.60
N ALA A 132 -8.54 9.79 8.85
CA ALA A 132 -8.05 8.53 9.36
C ALA A 132 -7.08 7.84 8.38
N ILE A 133 -7.35 7.90 7.08
CA ILE A 133 -6.46 7.34 6.05
C ILE A 133 -5.13 8.12 5.97
N GLU A 134 -5.11 9.44 6.21
CA GLU A 134 -3.83 10.16 6.29
C GLU A 134 -2.96 9.62 7.43
N HIS A 135 -3.53 9.34 8.61
CA HIS A 135 -2.79 8.69 9.70
C HIS A 135 -2.23 7.33 9.31
N VAL A 136 -2.98 6.52 8.55
CA VAL A 136 -2.43 5.27 8.00
C VAL A 136 -1.18 5.54 7.17
N LEU A 137 -1.26 6.52 6.26
CA LEU A 137 -0.18 6.82 5.31
C LEU A 137 1.02 7.53 5.94
N GLU A 138 0.84 8.19 7.09
CA GLU A 138 1.94 8.69 7.91
C GLU A 138 2.70 7.54 8.59
N LEU A 139 1.99 6.51 9.08
CA LEU A 139 2.58 5.35 9.75
C LEU A 139 3.16 4.34 8.74
N GLU A 140 2.43 4.07 7.66
CA GLU A 140 2.81 3.12 6.60
C GLU A 140 2.57 3.75 5.21
N PRO A 141 3.56 4.47 4.66
CA PRO A 141 3.42 5.15 3.36
C PRO A 141 3.18 4.22 2.17
N MET A 142 3.47 2.92 2.34
CA MET A 142 3.28 1.88 1.32
C MET A 142 1.97 1.10 1.48
N HIS A 143 1.07 1.53 2.36
CA HIS A 143 -0.21 0.87 2.57
C HIS A 143 -1.12 1.04 1.35
N TYR A 144 -0.95 0.17 0.36
CA TYR A 144 -1.63 0.27 -0.94
C TYR A 144 -3.16 0.23 -0.83
N ALA A 145 -3.70 -0.53 0.14
CA ALA A 145 -5.14 -0.59 0.36
C ALA A 145 -5.68 0.74 0.92
N ALA A 146 -4.96 1.41 1.81
CA ALA A 146 -5.31 2.75 2.28
C ALA A 146 -5.25 3.79 1.16
N LEU A 147 -4.22 3.72 0.29
CA LEU A 147 -4.14 4.55 -0.91
C LEU A 147 -5.30 4.32 -1.86
N ALA A 148 -5.68 3.06 -2.12
CA ALA A 148 -6.83 2.72 -2.94
C ALA A 148 -8.13 3.22 -2.29
N GLY A 149 -8.30 2.99 -0.98
CA GLY A 149 -9.42 3.48 -0.18
C GLY A 149 -9.54 5.01 -0.25
N LYS A 150 -8.42 5.75 -0.12
CA LYS A 150 -8.40 7.21 -0.29
C LYS A 150 -8.98 7.64 -1.64
N GLY A 151 -8.56 6.97 -2.72
CA GLY A 151 -9.10 7.25 -4.04
C GLY A 151 -10.60 6.98 -4.15
N ILE A 152 -11.06 5.87 -3.60
CA ILE A 152 -12.49 5.51 -3.56
C ILE A 152 -13.29 6.53 -2.75
N ILE A 153 -12.82 6.91 -1.56
CA ILE A 153 -13.48 7.89 -0.70
C ILE A 153 -13.59 9.25 -1.40
N LEU A 154 -12.50 9.72 -2.02
CA LEU A 154 -12.49 10.98 -2.79
C LEU A 154 -13.50 10.93 -3.94
N TYR A 155 -13.60 9.80 -4.61
CA TYR A 155 -14.57 9.61 -5.66
C TYR A 155 -16.02 9.77 -5.15
N TYR A 156 -16.37 9.05 -4.07
CA TYR A 156 -17.71 9.14 -3.46
C TYR A 156 -17.99 10.53 -2.85
N ALA A 157 -16.95 11.26 -2.45
CA ALA A 157 -17.05 12.66 -2.04
C ALA A 157 -17.19 13.64 -3.22
N GLY A 158 -17.24 13.16 -4.47
CA GLY A 158 -17.34 13.98 -5.69
C GLY A 158 -16.03 14.62 -6.14
N LYS A 159 -14.89 14.28 -5.53
CA LYS A 159 -13.55 14.81 -5.81
C LYS A 159 -12.81 13.90 -6.80
N VAL A 160 -13.39 13.72 -8.00
CA VAL A 160 -12.97 12.69 -8.99
C VAL A 160 -11.54 12.88 -9.47
N GLU A 161 -11.11 14.12 -9.75
CA GLU A 161 -9.76 14.44 -10.20
C GLU A 161 -8.74 14.13 -9.11
N GLU A 162 -9.06 14.45 -7.86
CA GLU A 162 -8.19 14.18 -6.70
C GLU A 162 -8.05 12.68 -6.43
N ALA A 163 -9.06 11.88 -6.77
CA ALA A 163 -9.04 10.42 -6.59
C ALA A 163 -7.95 9.71 -7.42
N GLN A 164 -7.55 10.29 -8.56
CA GLN A 164 -6.62 9.65 -9.50
C GLN A 164 -5.21 9.47 -8.95
N ALA A 165 -4.71 10.44 -8.20
CA ALA A 165 -3.33 10.38 -7.67
C ALA A 165 -3.12 9.25 -6.66
N PRO A 166 -3.96 9.08 -5.60
CA PRO A 166 -3.82 7.96 -4.66
C PRO A 166 -4.06 6.60 -5.33
N LEU A 167 -5.01 6.48 -6.27
CA LEU A 167 -5.21 5.24 -7.02
C LEU A 167 -3.98 4.84 -7.84
N LYS A 168 -3.35 5.79 -8.54
CA LYS A 168 -2.11 5.54 -9.28
C LYS A 168 -0.97 5.10 -8.36
N ARG A 169 -0.84 5.72 -7.18
CA ARG A 169 0.15 5.31 -6.18
C ARG A 169 -0.12 3.89 -5.67
N ALA A 170 -1.37 3.56 -5.36
CA ALA A 170 -1.76 2.22 -4.93
C ALA A 170 -1.36 1.17 -5.96
N LEU A 171 -1.66 1.42 -7.24
CA LEU A 171 -1.33 0.52 -8.35
C LEU A 171 0.16 0.45 -8.69
N ALA A 172 0.93 1.49 -8.40
CA ALA A 172 2.38 1.44 -8.50
C ALA A 172 3.00 0.49 -7.46
N ILE A 173 2.35 0.34 -6.30
CA ILE A 173 2.77 -0.59 -5.23
C ILE A 173 2.22 -2.00 -5.50
N ASN A 174 0.93 -2.09 -5.82
CA ASN A 174 0.25 -3.36 -6.11
C ASN A 174 -0.50 -3.27 -7.46
N PRO A 175 0.11 -3.71 -8.57
CA PRO A 175 -0.51 -3.67 -9.91
C PRO A 175 -1.73 -4.60 -10.05
N TRP A 176 -1.93 -5.51 -9.10
CA TRP A 176 -2.98 -6.53 -9.13
C TRP A 176 -4.30 -6.07 -8.52
N LEU A 177 -4.35 -4.86 -7.94
CA LEU A 177 -5.56 -4.30 -7.36
C LEU A 177 -6.71 -4.22 -8.39
N LYS A 178 -7.93 -4.48 -7.93
CA LYS A 178 -9.15 -4.39 -8.76
C LYS A 178 -9.39 -2.96 -9.25
N GLU A 179 -8.95 -1.99 -8.48
CA GLU A 179 -9.03 -0.56 -8.73
C GLU A 179 -8.27 -0.12 -9.99
N ARG A 180 -7.42 -0.97 -10.57
CA ARG A 180 -6.82 -0.75 -11.90
C ARG A 180 -7.85 -0.45 -12.99
N ASN A 181 -9.09 -0.96 -12.83
CA ASN A 181 -10.18 -0.71 -13.76
C ASN A 181 -10.78 0.70 -13.63
N LEU A 182 -10.42 1.44 -12.58
CA LEU A 182 -10.89 2.79 -12.30
C LEU A 182 -9.97 3.87 -12.86
N ILE A 183 -8.75 3.53 -13.25
CA ILE A 183 -7.80 4.49 -13.84
C ILE A 183 -8.01 4.59 -15.35
N GLY A 184 -8.07 5.84 -15.87
CA GLY A 184 -8.16 6.10 -17.32
C GLY A 184 -9.54 5.92 -17.92
N LYS A 185 -10.55 5.66 -17.12
CA LYS A 185 -11.96 5.81 -17.53
C LYS A 185 -12.45 7.17 -17.06
N ASP A 186 -13.01 7.95 -17.98
CA ASP A 186 -13.66 9.23 -17.68
C ASP A 186 -14.90 9.07 -16.78
N SER A 187 -15.16 7.85 -16.34
CA SER A 187 -16.26 7.51 -15.46
C SER A 187 -15.87 6.32 -14.58
N LEU A 188 -15.55 6.59 -13.33
CA LEU A 188 -15.87 5.63 -12.28
C LEU A 188 -17.40 5.40 -12.33
N PRO A 189 -17.93 4.18 -12.05
CA PRO A 189 -19.37 3.99 -12.05
C PRO A 189 -20.02 5.02 -11.12
N THR A 190 -21.04 5.70 -11.60
CA THR A 190 -21.86 6.62 -10.80
C THR A 190 -22.34 5.91 -9.53
N PRO A 191 -22.22 6.53 -8.35
CA PRO A 191 -22.68 5.95 -7.09
C PRO A 191 -24.17 5.63 -7.12
#